data_0a9d2a2e0f1053bb1dd1e539ebc5d527
#
_entry.id   0a9d2a2e0f1053bb1dd1e539ebc5d527
#
_cell.length_a   1.000
_cell.length_b   1.000
_cell.length_c   1.000
_cell.angle_alpha   90.00
_cell.angle_beta   90.00
_cell.angle_gamma   90.00
#
_symmetry.space_group_name_H-M   'P 1'
#
loop_
_entity.id
_entity.type
_entity.pdbx_description
1 polymer ?
#
loop_
_entity_poly.entity_id
_entity_poly.type
_entity_poly.pdbx_seq_one_letter_code
_entity_poly.pdbx_strand_id
1 'polypeptide(L)'
;MFKTILVEDNLVFRESLRDSLQLQFPSMKIAEAGDGLEALEKIDSLSPNLIFMDIRLPGQNGLQLTEKIKKLHPEITIIILTSYDIPEYREAAARFKADHFFSKDSMTQQEVNALVKSILTEKGFKRDGSKRHRS
;
A
#
# COMPACT_ATOMS: atom_id res chain seq x y z
N MET A 1 9.65 12.00 6.16
CA MET A 1 9.90 10.59 5.90
C MET A 1 8.68 9.96 5.23
N PHE A 2 8.89 9.25 4.14
CA PHE A 2 7.80 8.54 3.46
C PHE A 2 7.39 7.31 4.27
N LYS A 3 6.10 7.16 4.52
CA LYS A 3 5.56 6.10 5.38
C LYS A 3 4.62 5.21 4.59
N THR A 4 4.84 3.91 4.69
CA THR A 4 4.05 2.89 4.00
C THR A 4 3.50 1.91 5.03
N ILE A 5 2.25 1.48 4.84
CA ILE A 5 1.66 0.40 5.63
C ILE A 5 1.37 -0.78 4.71
N LEU A 6 1.77 -1.98 5.12
CA LEU A 6 1.45 -3.23 4.43
C LEU A 6 0.31 -3.91 5.18
N VAL A 7 -0.87 -3.98 4.57
CA VAL A 7 -2.04 -4.62 5.17
C VAL A 7 -2.23 -5.97 4.50
N GLU A 8 -1.77 -7.02 5.17
CA GLU A 8 -1.70 -8.37 4.64
C GLU A 8 -1.68 -9.39 5.79
N ASP A 9 -2.56 -10.37 5.76
CA ASP A 9 -2.58 -11.40 6.80
C ASP A 9 -1.60 -12.55 6.58
N ASN A 10 -1.13 -12.76 5.34
CA ASN A 10 -0.11 -13.77 5.05
C ASN A 10 1.25 -13.23 5.48
N LEU A 11 1.76 -13.74 6.59
CA LEU A 11 3.00 -13.26 7.20
C LEU A 11 4.21 -13.41 6.27
N VAL A 12 4.32 -14.55 5.58
CA VAL A 12 5.47 -14.81 4.70
C VAL A 12 5.48 -13.81 3.53
N PHE A 13 4.35 -13.61 2.90
CA PHE A 13 4.24 -12.64 1.80
C PHE A 13 4.51 -11.21 2.29
N ARG A 14 3.94 -10.85 3.43
CA ARG A 14 4.11 -9.51 4.01
C ARG A 14 5.57 -9.21 4.34
N GLU A 15 6.26 -10.15 4.99
CA GLU A 15 7.69 -9.98 5.30
C GLU A 15 8.55 -9.89 4.05
N SER A 16 8.27 -10.70 3.04
CA SER A 16 8.98 -10.67 1.77
C SER A 16 8.82 -9.32 1.08
N LEU A 17 7.62 -8.80 1.03
CA LEU A 17 7.35 -7.47 0.44
C LEU A 17 8.03 -6.37 1.24
N ARG A 18 7.94 -6.43 2.57
CA ARG A 18 8.62 -5.48 3.44
C ARG A 18 10.12 -5.46 3.18
N ASP A 19 10.75 -6.62 3.17
CA ASP A 19 12.20 -6.72 2.99
C ASP A 19 12.65 -6.19 1.62
N SER A 20 11.89 -6.52 0.57
CA SER A 20 12.17 -6.03 -0.77
C SER A 20 12.05 -4.51 -0.87
N LEU A 21 11.01 -3.95 -0.29
CA LEU A 21 10.80 -2.50 -0.28
C LEU A 21 11.87 -1.80 0.56
N GLN A 22 12.22 -2.35 1.71
CA GLN A 22 13.21 -1.75 2.59
C GLN A 22 14.60 -1.74 1.95
N LEU A 23 14.92 -2.80 1.20
CA LEU A 23 16.19 -2.87 0.47
C LEU A 23 16.25 -1.83 -0.64
N GLN A 24 15.17 -1.65 -1.37
CA GLN A 24 15.09 -0.70 -2.50
C GLN A 24 14.94 0.75 -2.03
N PHE A 25 14.25 0.97 -0.91
CA PHE A 25 13.94 2.30 -0.38
C PHE A 25 14.34 2.38 1.09
N PRO A 26 15.67 2.50 1.38
CA PRO A 26 16.17 2.37 2.75
C PRO A 26 15.66 3.46 3.71
N SER A 27 15.26 4.63 3.21
CA SER A 27 14.75 5.71 4.07
C SER A 27 13.23 5.66 4.25
N MET A 28 12.55 4.68 3.65
CA MET A 28 11.10 4.51 3.80
C MET A 28 10.80 3.86 5.15
N LYS A 29 9.83 4.42 5.88
CA LYS A 29 9.33 3.78 7.09
C LYS A 29 8.20 2.82 6.68
N ILE A 30 8.35 1.55 7.04
CA ILE A 30 7.36 0.52 6.71
C ILE A 30 6.75 -0.03 7.98
N ALA A 31 5.43 0.04 8.09
CA ALA A 31 4.67 -0.58 9.15
C ALA A 31 3.82 -1.72 8.57
N GLU A 32 3.43 -2.66 9.41
CA GLU A 32 2.69 -3.85 9.02
C GLU A 32 1.41 -3.98 9.81
N ALA A 33 0.37 -4.49 9.16
CA ALA A 33 -0.91 -4.78 9.78
C ALA A 33 -1.43 -6.11 9.23
N GLY A 34 -1.86 -7.00 10.12
CA GLY A 34 -2.37 -8.31 9.73
C GLY A 34 -3.87 -8.34 9.51
N ASP A 35 -4.58 -7.27 9.88
CA ASP A 35 -6.03 -7.16 9.71
C ASP A 35 -6.44 -5.69 9.59
N GLY A 36 -7.74 -5.48 9.35
CA GLY A 36 -8.27 -4.14 9.13
C GLY A 36 -8.26 -3.24 10.36
N LEU A 37 -8.48 -3.80 11.54
CA LEU A 37 -8.48 -3.04 12.78
C LEU A 37 -7.08 -2.49 13.07
N GLU A 38 -6.07 -3.33 12.96
CA GLU A 38 -4.68 -2.93 13.13
C GLU A 38 -4.28 -1.88 12.09
N ALA A 39 -4.77 -2.04 10.86
CA ALA A 39 -4.51 -1.07 9.78
C ALA A 39 -5.07 0.32 10.16
N LEU A 40 -6.31 0.38 10.63
CA LEU A 40 -6.93 1.65 11.02
C LEU A 40 -6.19 2.33 12.17
N GLU A 41 -5.77 1.56 13.16
CA GLU A 41 -4.99 2.09 14.28
C GLU A 41 -3.67 2.70 13.80
N LYS A 42 -2.96 2.01 12.89
CA LYS A 42 -1.69 2.50 12.36
C LYS A 42 -1.85 3.69 11.41
N ILE A 43 -2.95 3.75 10.67
CA ILE A 43 -3.25 4.94 9.85
C ILE A 43 -3.38 6.17 10.72
N ASP A 44 -4.10 6.07 11.83
CA ASP A 44 -4.29 7.20 12.74
C ASP A 44 -2.97 7.63 13.40
N SER A 45 -2.13 6.67 13.79
CA SER A 45 -0.89 6.99 14.50
C SER A 45 0.25 7.42 13.59
N LEU A 46 0.31 6.93 12.35
CA LEU A 46 1.44 7.15 11.45
C LEU A 46 1.18 8.17 10.35
N SER A 47 -0.07 8.39 9.97
CA SER A 47 -0.42 9.22 8.80
C SER A 47 0.36 8.79 7.56
N PRO A 48 0.14 7.59 7.03
CA PRO A 48 0.96 7.05 5.94
C PRO A 48 0.73 7.80 4.62
N ASN A 49 1.71 7.69 3.72
CA ASN A 49 1.61 8.20 2.35
C ASN A 49 1.08 7.14 1.39
N LEU A 50 1.33 5.87 1.71
CA LEU A 50 1.06 4.74 0.84
C LEU A 50 0.59 3.54 1.65
N ILE A 51 -0.42 2.84 1.13
CA ILE A 51 -0.89 1.59 1.72
C ILE A 51 -0.94 0.52 0.63
N PHE A 52 -0.35 -0.65 0.93
CA PHE A 52 -0.61 -1.86 0.17
C PHE A 52 -1.72 -2.62 0.89
N MET A 53 -2.80 -2.94 0.18
CA MET A 53 -4.02 -3.47 0.77
C MET A 53 -4.40 -4.80 0.13
N ASP A 54 -4.43 -5.87 0.91
CA ASP A 54 -5.04 -7.12 0.46
C ASP A 54 -6.55 -7.03 0.59
N ILE A 55 -7.27 -7.76 -0.25
CA ILE A 55 -8.74 -7.75 -0.25
C ILE A 55 -9.29 -8.65 0.85
N ARG A 56 -8.78 -9.87 0.95
CA ARG A 56 -9.30 -10.84 1.92
C ARG A 56 -8.50 -10.77 3.23
N LEU A 57 -9.04 -10.03 4.16
CA LEU A 57 -8.45 -9.87 5.49
C LEU A 57 -9.36 -10.54 6.54
N PRO A 58 -8.80 -11.03 7.66
CA PRO A 58 -9.62 -11.58 8.73
C PRO A 58 -10.66 -10.56 9.22
N GLY A 59 -11.92 -10.95 9.17
CA GLY A 59 -13.04 -10.16 9.66
C GLY A 59 -13.38 -8.92 8.86
N GLN A 60 -12.69 -8.65 7.75
CA GLN A 60 -12.91 -7.41 7.01
C GLN A 60 -12.50 -7.56 5.54
N ASN A 61 -13.22 -6.85 4.65
CA ASN A 61 -12.91 -6.81 3.22
C ASN A 61 -12.04 -5.58 2.93
N GLY A 62 -10.86 -5.79 2.31
CA GLY A 62 -9.92 -4.72 2.00
C GLY A 62 -10.47 -3.68 1.03
N LEU A 63 -11.41 -4.05 0.16
CA LEU A 63 -12.06 -3.08 -0.75
C LEU A 63 -12.95 -2.12 0.02
N GLN A 64 -13.75 -2.62 0.96
CA GLN A 64 -14.58 -1.77 1.82
C GLN A 64 -13.73 -0.89 2.71
N LEU A 65 -12.62 -1.43 3.20
CA LEU A 65 -11.66 -0.67 4.00
C LEU A 65 -11.03 0.44 3.17
N THR A 66 -10.69 0.15 1.90
CA THR A 66 -10.17 1.15 0.95
C THR A 66 -11.16 2.29 0.76
N GLU A 67 -12.43 1.98 0.58
CA GLU A 67 -13.47 3.00 0.45
C GLU A 67 -13.50 3.93 1.65
N LYS A 68 -13.48 3.35 2.84
CA LYS A 68 -13.50 4.11 4.10
C LYS A 68 -12.27 4.99 4.24
N ILE A 69 -11.09 4.44 3.96
CA ILE A 69 -9.84 5.20 4.06
C ILE A 69 -9.80 6.34 3.06
N LYS A 70 -10.19 6.11 1.82
CA LYS A 70 -10.17 7.16 0.78
C LYS A 70 -11.18 8.27 1.05
N LYS A 71 -12.28 7.97 1.72
CA LYS A 71 -13.23 9.02 2.13
C LYS A 71 -12.65 9.92 3.22
N LEU A 72 -11.93 9.33 4.18
CA LEU A 72 -11.33 10.08 5.30
C LEU A 72 -10.00 10.72 4.92
N HIS A 73 -9.23 10.07 4.08
CA HIS A 73 -7.86 10.45 3.73
C HIS A 73 -7.62 10.28 2.22
N PRO A 74 -8.24 11.14 1.38
CA PRO A 74 -8.13 10.99 -0.07
C PRO A 74 -6.70 11.15 -0.61
N GLU A 75 -5.81 11.73 0.18
CA GLU A 75 -4.40 11.94 -0.18
C GLU A 75 -3.54 10.67 -0.05
N ILE A 76 -4.01 9.67 0.69
CA ILE A 76 -3.26 8.41 0.83
C ILE A 76 -3.40 7.59 -0.46
N THR A 77 -2.26 7.19 -1.03
CA THR A 77 -2.25 6.30 -2.19
C THR A 77 -2.48 4.87 -1.73
N ILE A 78 -3.44 4.19 -2.33
CA ILE A 78 -3.74 2.79 -2.00
C ILE A 78 -3.51 1.90 -3.21
N ILE A 79 -2.66 0.90 -3.03
CA ILE A 79 -2.38 -0.15 -4.01
C ILE A 79 -3.03 -1.44 -3.52
N ILE A 80 -4.01 -1.94 -4.27
CA ILE A 80 -4.59 -3.25 -3.99
C ILE A 80 -3.62 -4.31 -4.48
N LEU A 81 -3.38 -5.32 -3.66
CA LEU A 81 -2.44 -6.40 -3.95
C LEU A 81 -3.09 -7.70 -3.47
N THR A 82 -3.59 -8.52 -4.40
CA THR A 82 -4.40 -9.67 -4.06
C THR A 82 -4.12 -10.89 -4.92
N SER A 83 -4.37 -12.08 -4.37
CA SER A 83 -4.35 -13.34 -5.11
C SER A 83 -5.63 -13.55 -5.94
N TYR A 84 -6.63 -12.69 -5.76
CA TYR A 84 -7.96 -12.83 -6.38
C TYR A 84 -8.18 -11.76 -7.44
N ASP A 85 -7.62 -11.99 -8.64
CA ASP A 85 -7.76 -11.05 -9.76
C ASP A 85 -9.01 -11.43 -10.57
N ILE A 86 -10.15 -10.96 -10.12
CA ILE A 86 -11.42 -11.15 -10.80
C ILE A 86 -12.03 -9.80 -11.19
N PRO A 87 -12.80 -9.74 -12.30
CA PRO A 87 -13.37 -8.47 -12.79
C PRO A 87 -14.15 -7.69 -11.73
N GLU A 88 -14.92 -8.38 -10.90
CA GLU A 88 -15.74 -7.75 -9.86
C GLU A 88 -14.88 -7.00 -8.84
N TYR A 89 -13.69 -7.53 -8.51
CA TYR A 89 -12.78 -6.88 -7.58
C TYR A 89 -12.08 -5.69 -8.23
N ARG A 90 -11.72 -5.79 -9.50
CA ARG A 90 -11.13 -4.66 -10.22
C ARG A 90 -12.13 -3.51 -10.35
N GLU A 91 -13.38 -3.81 -10.65
CA GLU A 91 -14.43 -2.81 -10.74
C GLU A 91 -14.68 -2.14 -9.39
N ALA A 92 -14.76 -2.93 -8.32
CA ALA A 92 -14.96 -2.41 -6.97
C ALA A 92 -13.77 -1.55 -6.53
N ALA A 93 -12.54 -1.97 -6.84
CA ALA A 93 -11.35 -1.19 -6.54
C ALA A 93 -11.40 0.19 -7.19
N ALA A 94 -11.76 0.24 -8.47
CA ALA A 94 -11.90 1.51 -9.19
C ALA A 94 -13.02 2.36 -8.61
N ARG A 95 -14.18 1.76 -8.32
CA ARG A 95 -15.32 2.47 -7.74
C ARG A 95 -15.00 3.04 -6.36
N PHE A 96 -14.22 2.34 -5.56
CA PHE A 96 -13.81 2.79 -4.22
C PHE A 96 -12.54 3.63 -4.24
N LYS A 97 -12.06 3.97 -5.43
CA LYS A 97 -10.95 4.89 -5.67
C LYS A 97 -9.59 4.40 -5.20
N ALA A 98 -9.37 3.09 -5.23
CA ALA A 98 -8.02 2.56 -5.13
C ALA A 98 -7.20 3.12 -6.30
N ASP A 99 -5.94 3.43 -6.05
CA ASP A 99 -5.10 4.06 -7.07
C ASP A 99 -4.51 3.05 -8.05
N HIS A 100 -4.22 1.84 -7.56
CA HIS A 100 -3.63 0.78 -8.38
C HIS A 100 -4.12 -0.59 -7.92
N PHE A 101 -4.06 -1.57 -8.83
CA PHE A 101 -4.47 -2.94 -8.55
C PHE A 101 -3.46 -3.90 -9.16
N PHE A 102 -2.88 -4.77 -8.34
CA PHE A 102 -1.98 -5.83 -8.81
C PHE A 102 -2.47 -7.21 -8.36
N SER A 103 -2.31 -8.19 -9.25
CA SER A 103 -2.41 -9.59 -8.87
C SER A 103 -1.07 -10.07 -8.31
N LYS A 104 -1.10 -10.72 -7.15
CA LYS A 104 0.12 -11.28 -6.54
C LYS A 104 0.80 -12.31 -7.46
N ASP A 105 0.00 -13.02 -8.27
CA ASP A 105 0.50 -14.09 -9.12
C ASP A 105 1.24 -13.58 -10.36
N SER A 106 0.93 -12.37 -10.82
CA SER A 106 1.49 -11.84 -12.05
C SER A 106 2.40 -10.63 -11.86
N MET A 107 2.41 -10.02 -10.70
CA MET A 107 3.26 -8.86 -10.45
C MET A 107 4.73 -9.26 -10.33
N THR A 108 5.62 -8.36 -10.76
CA THR A 108 7.05 -8.50 -10.52
C THR A 108 7.49 -7.44 -9.50
N GLN A 109 8.58 -7.74 -8.79
CA GLN A 109 9.14 -6.76 -7.86
C GLN A 109 9.59 -5.49 -8.60
N GLN A 110 10.05 -5.62 -9.84
CA GLN A 110 10.44 -4.47 -10.66
C GLN A 110 9.25 -3.55 -10.94
N GLU A 111 8.08 -4.13 -11.24
CA GLU A 111 6.86 -3.33 -11.46
C GLU A 111 6.45 -2.57 -10.20
N VAL A 112 6.49 -3.24 -9.05
CA VAL A 112 6.18 -2.62 -7.76
C VAL A 112 7.17 -1.50 -7.46
N ASN A 113 8.46 -1.76 -7.63
CA ASN A 113 9.50 -0.76 -7.37
C ASN A 113 9.35 0.46 -8.28
N ALA A 114 9.07 0.25 -9.57
CA ALA A 114 8.87 1.34 -10.52
C ALA A 114 7.68 2.22 -10.13
N LEU A 115 6.58 1.58 -9.73
CA LEU A 115 5.39 2.30 -9.28
C LEU A 115 5.66 3.10 -8.01
N VAL A 116 6.32 2.50 -7.04
CA VAL A 116 6.66 3.18 -5.78
C VAL A 116 7.58 4.37 -6.04
N LYS A 117 8.56 4.24 -6.93
CA LYS A 117 9.42 5.39 -7.32
C LYS A 117 8.58 6.52 -7.89
N SER A 118 7.62 6.20 -8.74
CA SER A 118 6.72 7.19 -9.32
C SER A 118 5.90 7.92 -8.25
N ILE A 119 5.36 7.16 -7.30
CA ILE A 119 4.59 7.71 -6.19
C ILE A 119 5.46 8.61 -5.31
N LEU A 120 6.67 8.18 -5.00
CA LEU A 120 7.62 8.99 -4.23
C LEU A 120 7.85 10.34 -4.91
N THR A 121 8.14 10.32 -6.20
CA THR A 121 8.39 11.54 -6.98
C THR A 121 7.18 12.47 -6.98
N GLU A 122 5.98 11.92 -7.20
CA GLU A 122 4.75 12.72 -7.19
C GLU A 122 4.50 13.40 -5.85
N LYS A 123 4.88 12.74 -4.76
CA LYS A 123 4.67 13.26 -3.41
C LYS A 123 5.85 14.10 -2.90
N GLY A 124 6.85 14.37 -3.74
CA GLY A 124 7.98 15.24 -3.41
C GLY A 124 9.09 14.59 -2.60
N PHE A 125 9.24 13.27 -2.71
CA PHE A 125 10.30 12.52 -2.03
C PHE A 125 11.39 12.10 -3.02
N LYS A 126 12.57 11.78 -2.49
CA LYS A 126 13.67 11.20 -3.28
C LYS A 126 13.40 9.72 -3.53
N ARG A 127 14.16 9.13 -4.47
CA ARG A 127 14.01 7.73 -4.88
C ARG A 127 14.22 6.72 -3.76
N ASP A 128 14.96 7.08 -2.71
CA ASP A 128 15.21 6.19 -1.56
C ASP A 128 14.16 6.31 -0.46
N GLY A 129 13.18 7.22 -0.62
CA GLY A 129 12.14 7.50 0.35
C GLY A 129 12.43 8.64 1.30
N SER A 130 13.62 9.26 1.19
CA SER A 130 13.96 10.43 2.02
C SER A 130 13.30 11.68 1.46
N LYS A 131 13.07 12.66 2.33
CA LYS A 131 12.43 13.91 1.93
C LYS A 131 13.34 14.72 1.01
N ARG A 132 12.77 15.23 -0.09
CA ARG A 132 13.51 16.09 -1.00
C ARG A 132 13.72 17.46 -0.36
N HIS A 133 14.96 17.95 -0.35
CA HIS A 133 15.24 19.30 0.11
C HIS A 133 14.86 20.31 -0.96
N ARG A 134 14.26 21.40 -0.54
CA ARG A 134 14.13 22.60 -1.38
C ARG A 134 15.38 23.44 -1.20
N SER A 135 16.02 23.70 -2.29
CA SER A 135 17.13 24.64 -2.30
C SER A 135 16.61 26.07 -2.32
#